data_87b356484e38667720661362c6fe6cf3
#
_entry.id   87b356484e38667720661362c6fe6cf3
#
_cell.length_a   1.000
_cell.length_b   1.000
_cell.length_c   1.000
_cell.angle_alpha   90.00
_cell.angle_beta   90.00
_cell.angle_gamma   90.00
#
_symmetry.space_group_name_H-M   'P 1'
#
loop_
_entity.id
_entity.type
_entity.pdbx_description
1 polymer ?
#
loop_
_entity_poly.entity_id
_entity_poly.type
_entity_poly.pdbx_seq_one_letter_code
_entity_poly.pdbx_strand_id
1 'polypeptide(L)'
;MAKVSLEGAGRFSYHYPRLVVVVTSHAKEKDNAMTAAWHSPISIKPPLYGVAISPRRSTYELILEGKEFGVNFMPFEKAELLALLGGSKGKKIDKFARFHIIEEKALKTKVPLSEDAYAAYECKLIDHKVYGDHEWIVGEIVATHILEEAFTSGGVLDVARFNPTLYLGGEFYLSTLKGTLRRPDFQVYGGRGGD
;
A
#
# COMPACT_ATOMS: atom_id res chain seq x y z
N MET A 1 -13.85 2.24 -31.76
CA MET A 1 -12.76 3.09 -31.28
C MET A 1 -11.43 2.46 -31.68
N ALA A 2 -10.53 3.21 -32.31
CA ALA A 2 -9.21 2.71 -32.74
C ALA A 2 -8.19 2.93 -31.62
N LYS A 3 -7.29 1.94 -31.39
CA LYS A 3 -6.14 2.08 -30.49
C LYS A 3 -4.96 2.71 -31.24
N VAL A 4 -4.19 3.54 -30.56
CA VAL A 4 -2.90 4.03 -31.04
C VAL A 4 -1.81 3.16 -30.44
N SER A 5 -0.86 2.70 -31.27
CA SER A 5 0.29 1.91 -30.85
C SER A 5 1.49 2.84 -30.62
N LEU A 6 2.20 2.61 -29.50
CA LEU A 6 3.41 3.32 -29.11
C LEU A 6 4.53 2.33 -28.88
N GLU A 7 5.77 2.70 -29.19
CA GLU A 7 6.94 1.92 -28.78
C GLU A 7 7.24 2.12 -27.30
N GLY A 8 7.68 1.06 -26.61
CA GLY A 8 8.01 1.08 -25.19
C GLY A 8 6.80 1.28 -24.27
N ALA A 9 7.03 1.78 -23.08
CA ALA A 9 6.01 1.93 -22.04
C ALA A 9 5.08 3.14 -22.25
N GLY A 10 5.41 4.06 -23.13
CA GLY A 10 4.70 5.31 -23.28
C GLY A 10 4.65 6.08 -21.94
N ARG A 11 3.46 6.53 -21.52
CA ARG A 11 3.25 7.03 -20.15
C ARG A 11 3.07 5.84 -19.22
N PHE A 12 3.91 5.74 -18.20
CA PHE A 12 3.94 4.60 -17.28
C PHE A 12 2.65 4.43 -16.46
N SER A 13 1.75 5.41 -16.46
CA SER A 13 0.47 5.39 -15.77
C SER A 13 -0.72 4.86 -16.60
N TYR A 14 -0.52 4.38 -17.82
CA TYR A 14 -1.62 3.87 -18.64
C TYR A 14 -2.37 2.65 -18.04
N HIS A 15 -1.76 1.95 -17.08
CA HIS A 15 -2.37 0.83 -16.37
C HIS A 15 -3.04 1.21 -15.05
N TYR A 16 -3.16 2.51 -14.75
CA TYR A 16 -3.85 2.99 -13.56
C TYR A 16 -5.39 3.01 -13.77
N PRO A 17 -6.21 3.05 -12.70
CA PRO A 17 -5.84 3.34 -11.30
C PRO A 17 -5.20 2.17 -10.56
N ARG A 18 -4.44 2.50 -9.50
CA ARG A 18 -3.87 1.54 -8.56
C ARG A 18 -4.20 1.91 -7.13
N LEU A 19 -4.42 0.91 -6.28
CA LEU A 19 -4.52 1.11 -4.84
C LEU A 19 -3.25 1.79 -4.33
N VAL A 20 -3.41 2.74 -3.41
CA VAL A 20 -2.31 3.46 -2.78
C VAL A 20 -2.22 3.08 -1.32
N VAL A 21 -1.00 2.91 -0.84
CA VAL A 21 -0.71 2.61 0.56
C VAL A 21 0.29 3.60 1.14
N VAL A 22 0.32 3.71 2.46
CA VAL A 22 1.42 4.35 3.18
C VAL A 22 2.37 3.25 3.67
N VAL A 23 3.61 3.29 3.18
CA VAL A 23 4.68 2.43 3.69
C VAL A 23 5.39 3.15 4.82
N THR A 24 5.43 2.51 5.99
CA THR A 24 6.11 3.01 7.17
C THR A 24 7.38 2.22 7.46
N SER A 25 8.33 2.84 8.10
CA SER A 25 9.63 2.24 8.45
C SER A 25 10.20 2.84 9.72
N HIS A 26 10.99 2.06 10.44
CA HIS A 26 11.69 2.46 11.67
C HIS A 26 13.12 1.94 11.67
N ALA A 27 14.08 2.80 11.97
CA ALA A 27 15.45 2.42 12.28
C ALA A 27 16.17 3.56 13.02
N LYS A 28 17.08 3.25 13.95
CA LYS A 28 17.87 4.23 14.69
C LYS A 28 17.03 5.37 15.30
N GLU A 29 15.97 5.02 16.00
CA GLU A 29 15.05 5.98 16.63
C GLU A 29 14.47 7.00 15.63
N LYS A 30 14.35 6.60 14.37
CA LYS A 30 13.78 7.44 13.31
C LYS A 30 12.67 6.70 12.58
N ASP A 31 11.51 7.35 12.53
CA ASP A 31 10.36 6.93 11.78
C ASP A 31 10.26 7.65 10.44
N ASN A 32 9.70 6.98 9.46
CA ASN A 32 9.35 7.62 8.21
C ASN A 32 8.12 6.95 7.58
N ALA A 33 7.42 7.73 6.77
CA ALA A 33 6.27 7.31 6.00
C ALA A 33 6.41 7.77 4.54
N MET A 34 5.98 6.95 3.59
CA MET A 34 5.89 7.33 2.18
C MET A 34 4.67 6.72 1.51
N THR A 35 4.12 7.42 0.56
CA THR A 35 3.06 6.90 -0.31
C THR A 35 3.66 6.01 -1.39
N ALA A 36 3.05 4.85 -1.61
CA ALA A 36 3.44 3.90 -2.66
C ALA A 36 2.20 3.40 -3.42
N ALA A 37 2.29 3.40 -4.76
CA ALA A 37 1.32 2.79 -5.66
C ALA A 37 1.86 1.51 -6.32
N TRP A 38 3.15 1.22 -6.17
CA TRP A 38 3.80 0.04 -6.73
C TRP A 38 4.03 -1.00 -5.65
N HIS A 39 3.00 -1.78 -5.37
CA HIS A 39 2.98 -2.83 -4.37
C HIS A 39 2.04 -3.95 -4.77
N SER A 40 2.23 -5.14 -4.21
CA SER A 40 1.40 -6.31 -4.48
C SER A 40 1.56 -7.40 -3.42
N PRO A 41 0.51 -8.20 -3.12
CA PRO A 41 0.69 -9.50 -2.53
C PRO A 41 1.53 -10.38 -3.47
N ILE A 42 2.36 -11.26 -2.92
CA ILE A 42 3.28 -12.15 -3.67
C ILE A 42 2.91 -13.61 -3.43
N SER A 43 2.67 -13.98 -2.18
CA SER A 43 2.39 -15.38 -1.77
C SER A 43 1.43 -15.41 -0.60
N ILE A 44 0.65 -16.50 -0.52
CA ILE A 44 -0.25 -16.77 0.61
C ILE A 44 0.46 -17.65 1.67
N LYS A 45 1.33 -18.57 1.24
CA LYS A 45 2.05 -19.50 2.12
C LYS A 45 3.50 -19.63 1.67
N PRO A 46 4.46 -19.00 2.37
CA PRO A 46 4.26 -18.00 3.44
C PRO A 46 3.55 -16.73 2.94
N PRO A 47 2.93 -15.94 3.83
CA PRO A 47 2.24 -14.71 3.43
C PRO A 47 3.27 -13.63 3.12
N LEU A 48 3.45 -13.29 1.83
CA LEU A 48 4.46 -12.34 1.36
C LEU A 48 3.82 -11.13 0.69
N TYR A 49 4.39 -9.98 0.97
CA TYR A 49 4.00 -8.71 0.36
C TYR A 49 5.21 -7.96 -0.18
N GLY A 50 5.05 -7.36 -1.36
CA GLY A 50 6.12 -6.64 -2.05
C GLY A 50 5.81 -5.17 -2.28
N VAL A 51 6.84 -4.33 -2.19
CA VAL A 51 6.77 -2.90 -2.50
C VAL A 51 7.99 -2.50 -3.35
N ALA A 52 7.78 -1.81 -4.47
CA ALA A 52 8.87 -1.24 -5.25
C ALA A 52 9.20 0.17 -4.73
N ILE A 53 10.43 0.34 -4.25
CA ILE A 53 10.89 1.61 -3.69
C ILE A 53 12.20 2.04 -4.37
N SER A 54 12.27 3.30 -4.81
CA SER A 54 13.53 3.86 -5.31
C SER A 54 14.55 4.01 -4.18
N PRO A 55 15.83 3.60 -4.38
CA PRO A 55 16.90 3.78 -3.40
C PRO A 55 17.15 5.24 -2.96
N ARG A 56 16.59 6.21 -3.70
CA ARG A 56 16.64 7.63 -3.34
C ARG A 56 15.70 8.02 -2.19
N ARG A 57 14.79 7.13 -1.78
CA ARG A 57 13.81 7.39 -0.71
C ARG A 57 14.37 7.05 0.65
N SER A 58 14.11 7.90 1.65
CA SER A 58 14.55 7.65 3.03
C SER A 58 13.95 6.37 3.61
N THR A 59 12.71 6.04 3.26
CA THR A 59 12.04 4.81 3.65
C THR A 59 12.81 3.57 3.24
N TYR A 60 13.42 3.57 2.04
CA TYR A 60 14.27 2.49 1.56
C TYR A 60 15.45 2.21 2.50
N GLU A 61 16.22 3.25 2.84
CA GLU A 61 17.37 3.12 3.74
C GLU A 61 16.95 2.57 5.11
N LEU A 62 15.84 3.09 5.67
CA LEU A 62 15.33 2.66 6.98
C LEU A 62 14.81 1.21 6.97
N ILE A 63 14.16 0.76 5.88
CA ILE A 63 13.73 -0.64 5.75
C ILE A 63 14.93 -1.58 5.69
N LEU A 64 15.95 -1.25 4.90
CA LEU A 64 17.15 -2.09 4.82
C LEU A 64 17.91 -2.17 6.14
N GLU A 65 17.86 -1.13 6.94
CA GLU A 65 18.52 -1.07 8.24
C GLU A 65 17.69 -1.74 9.32
N GLY A 66 16.39 -1.37 9.46
CA GLY A 66 15.47 -1.91 10.47
C GLY A 66 15.01 -3.33 10.19
N LYS A 67 15.11 -3.78 8.93
CA LYS A 67 14.63 -5.09 8.45
C LYS A 67 13.13 -5.30 8.63
N GLU A 68 12.39 -4.21 8.75
CA GLU A 68 10.95 -4.21 8.99
C GLU A 68 10.28 -3.06 8.23
N PHE A 69 9.01 -3.24 7.84
CA PHE A 69 8.19 -2.17 7.27
C PHE A 69 6.70 -2.42 7.52
N GLY A 70 5.95 -1.34 7.59
CA GLY A 70 4.49 -1.36 7.65
C GLY A 70 3.88 -1.04 6.27
N VAL A 71 2.71 -1.62 6.00
CA VAL A 71 1.90 -1.30 4.81
C VAL A 71 0.51 -0.91 5.30
N ASN A 72 0.15 0.36 5.21
CA ASN A 72 -1.10 0.91 5.73
C ASN A 72 -2.04 1.22 4.57
N PHE A 73 -3.23 0.62 4.58
CA PHE A 73 -4.28 0.81 3.57
C PHE A 73 -5.20 1.96 4.02
N MET A 74 -5.15 3.06 3.28
CA MET A 74 -5.75 4.31 3.71
C MET A 74 -7.10 4.57 3.05
N PRO A 75 -8.09 5.09 3.79
CA PRO A 75 -9.36 5.52 3.23
C PRO A 75 -9.19 6.79 2.38
N PHE A 76 -10.12 7.03 1.47
CA PHE A 76 -10.07 8.15 0.51
C PHE A 76 -10.11 9.53 1.18
N GLU A 77 -10.69 9.63 2.35
CA GLU A 77 -10.70 10.83 3.18
C GLU A 77 -9.29 11.32 3.54
N LYS A 78 -8.29 10.43 3.42
CA LYS A 78 -6.87 10.74 3.66
C LYS A 78 -6.06 10.96 2.37
N ALA A 79 -6.71 11.14 1.21
CA ALA A 79 -6.02 11.33 -0.08
C ALA A 79 -5.04 12.51 -0.06
N GLU A 80 -5.37 13.62 0.61
CA GLU A 80 -4.47 14.77 0.78
C GLU A 80 -3.21 14.40 1.57
N LEU A 81 -3.35 13.63 2.65
CA LEU A 81 -2.21 13.11 3.42
C LEU A 81 -1.30 12.25 2.54
N LEU A 82 -1.87 11.37 1.70
CA LEU A 82 -1.09 10.55 0.80
C LEU A 82 -0.31 11.40 -0.22
N ALA A 83 -0.91 12.45 -0.76
CA ALA A 83 -0.24 13.39 -1.65
C ALA A 83 0.93 14.10 -0.95
N LEU A 84 0.72 14.61 0.27
CA LEU A 84 1.76 15.26 1.08
C LEU A 84 2.93 14.31 1.39
N LEU A 85 2.65 13.07 1.77
CA LEU A 85 3.66 12.04 2.06
C LEU A 85 4.47 11.68 0.81
N GLY A 86 3.83 11.56 -0.35
CA GLY A 86 4.46 11.27 -1.63
C GLY A 86 5.38 12.39 -2.12
N GLY A 87 4.96 13.66 -1.96
CA GLY A 87 5.69 14.85 -2.38
C GLY A 87 6.82 15.29 -1.43
N SER A 88 6.82 14.83 -0.17
CA SER A 88 7.76 15.29 0.84
C SER A 88 9.04 14.44 0.93
N LYS A 89 10.16 15.07 1.35
CA LYS A 89 11.48 14.43 1.50
C LYS A 89 11.75 14.09 2.97
N GLY A 90 11.62 12.81 3.34
CA GLY A 90 11.77 12.32 4.71
C GLY A 90 13.13 12.52 5.38
N LYS A 91 14.20 12.80 4.61
CA LYS A 91 15.52 13.15 5.21
C LYS A 91 15.51 14.50 5.93
N LYS A 92 14.57 15.40 5.58
CA LYS A 92 14.56 16.79 6.05
C LYS A 92 13.48 17.09 7.11
N ILE A 93 12.49 16.25 7.24
CA ILE A 93 11.33 16.48 8.12
C ILE A 93 10.93 15.19 8.82
N ASP A 94 10.45 15.33 10.03
CA ASP A 94 9.65 14.33 10.70
C ASP A 94 8.23 14.40 10.12
N LYS A 95 7.84 13.38 9.37
CA LYS A 95 6.55 13.36 8.67
C LYS A 95 5.39 13.08 9.62
N PHE A 96 5.60 12.28 10.67
CA PHE A 96 4.57 11.97 11.64
C PHE A 96 4.16 13.25 12.39
N ALA A 97 5.14 13.97 12.94
CA ALA A 97 4.88 15.25 13.60
C ALA A 97 4.35 16.32 12.62
N ARG A 98 4.98 16.43 11.43
CA ARG A 98 4.63 17.48 10.45
C ARG A 98 3.21 17.38 9.91
N PHE A 99 2.72 16.15 9.67
CA PHE A 99 1.42 15.89 9.06
C PHE A 99 0.40 15.35 10.08
N HIS A 100 0.73 15.39 11.37
CA HIS A 100 -0.14 14.97 12.47
C HIS A 100 -0.66 13.54 12.27
N ILE A 101 0.24 12.61 11.86
CA ILE A 101 -0.12 11.20 11.72
C ILE A 101 -0.15 10.60 13.12
N ILE A 102 -1.31 10.10 13.51
CA ILE A 102 -1.46 9.38 14.77
C ILE A 102 -0.94 7.97 14.59
N GLU A 103 -0.01 7.59 15.46
CA GLU A 103 0.64 6.29 15.42
C GLU A 103 -0.14 5.25 16.22
N GLU A 104 -0.40 4.11 15.59
CA GLU A 104 -0.83 2.89 16.26
C GLU A 104 0.38 1.99 16.48
N LYS A 105 0.43 1.38 17.67
CA LYS A 105 1.54 0.52 18.07
C LYS A 105 1.49 -0.82 17.34
N ALA A 106 2.60 -1.19 16.73
CA ALA A 106 2.79 -2.51 16.14
C ALA A 106 2.78 -3.64 17.18
N LEU A 107 2.36 -4.83 16.78
CA LEU A 107 2.30 -6.03 17.61
C LEU A 107 3.60 -6.86 17.56
N LYS A 108 4.25 -6.93 16.41
CA LYS A 108 5.39 -7.83 16.13
C LYS A 108 6.66 -7.12 15.66
N THR A 109 6.55 -5.87 15.25
CA THR A 109 7.65 -5.05 14.72
C THR A 109 7.80 -3.76 15.52
N LYS A 110 8.76 -2.93 15.13
CA LYS A 110 8.95 -1.58 15.70
C LYS A 110 8.42 -0.46 14.81
N VAL A 111 7.89 -0.81 13.63
CA VAL A 111 7.42 0.20 12.69
C VAL A 111 6.12 0.84 13.20
N PRO A 112 5.97 2.16 13.09
CA PRO A 112 4.70 2.80 13.41
C PRO A 112 3.66 2.43 12.35
N LEU A 113 2.43 2.16 12.77
CA LEU A 113 1.27 2.03 11.89
C LEU A 113 0.45 3.32 11.97
N SER A 114 -0.37 3.58 10.96
CA SER A 114 -1.28 4.74 10.99
C SER A 114 -2.62 4.33 11.58
N GLU A 115 -3.09 5.03 12.63
CA GLU A 115 -4.43 4.85 13.22
C GLU A 115 -5.55 5.07 12.18
N ASP A 116 -5.30 5.93 11.19
CA ASP A 116 -6.25 6.21 10.11
C ASP A 116 -6.40 5.07 9.09
N ALA A 117 -5.56 4.03 9.13
CA ALA A 117 -5.63 2.92 8.17
C ALA A 117 -6.80 2.00 8.49
N TYR A 118 -7.61 1.63 7.46
CA TYR A 118 -8.65 0.62 7.64
C TYR A 118 -8.09 -0.80 7.73
N ALA A 119 -6.85 -1.00 7.26
CA ALA A 119 -6.07 -2.22 7.46
C ALA A 119 -4.57 -1.91 7.39
N ALA A 120 -3.76 -2.68 8.07
CA ALA A 120 -2.31 -2.58 7.99
C ALA A 120 -1.63 -3.95 8.12
N TYR A 121 -0.49 -4.09 7.45
CA TYR A 121 0.40 -5.23 7.60
C TYR A 121 1.70 -4.82 8.27
N GLU A 122 2.15 -5.63 9.21
CA GLU A 122 3.52 -5.61 9.69
C GLU A 122 4.34 -6.63 8.91
N CYS A 123 5.42 -6.18 8.30
CA CYS A 123 6.26 -7.01 7.45
C CYS A 123 7.70 -7.08 7.96
N LYS A 124 8.29 -8.28 8.01
CA LYS A 124 9.72 -8.49 8.17
C LYS A 124 10.36 -8.69 6.82
N LEU A 125 11.40 -7.91 6.53
CA LEU A 125 12.16 -8.00 5.29
C LEU A 125 12.80 -9.38 5.14
N ILE A 126 12.51 -10.07 4.04
CA ILE A 126 13.07 -11.39 3.72
C ILE A 126 13.95 -11.38 2.47
N ASP A 127 13.65 -10.50 1.51
CA ASP A 127 14.40 -10.37 0.25
C ASP A 127 14.26 -8.98 -0.34
N HIS A 128 15.24 -8.57 -1.14
CA HIS A 128 15.17 -7.34 -1.92
C HIS A 128 16.05 -7.45 -3.16
N LYS A 129 15.58 -6.93 -4.29
CA LYS A 129 16.28 -7.01 -5.57
C LYS A 129 16.06 -5.77 -6.42
N VAL A 130 17.16 -5.29 -7.01
CA VAL A 130 17.15 -4.14 -7.92
C VAL A 130 16.53 -4.50 -9.27
N TYR A 131 15.60 -3.67 -9.73
CA TYR A 131 15.01 -3.71 -11.06
C TYR A 131 15.00 -2.29 -11.65
N GLY A 132 15.99 -1.98 -12.48
CA GLY A 132 16.14 -0.64 -13.05
C GLY A 132 16.44 0.42 -11.99
N ASP A 133 15.56 1.42 -11.85
CA ASP A 133 15.70 2.53 -10.90
C ASP A 133 14.94 2.33 -9.57
N HIS A 134 14.31 1.17 -9.41
CA HIS A 134 13.62 0.74 -8.19
C HIS A 134 14.16 -0.59 -7.69
N GLU A 135 13.95 -0.83 -6.42
CA GLU A 135 14.20 -2.10 -5.77
C GLU A 135 12.88 -2.69 -5.29
N TRP A 136 12.66 -3.96 -5.63
CA TRP A 136 11.53 -4.72 -5.14
C TRP A 136 11.88 -5.28 -3.77
N ILE A 137 11.19 -4.79 -2.75
CA ILE A 137 11.37 -5.16 -1.35
C ILE A 137 10.27 -6.16 -1.01
N VAL A 138 10.65 -7.33 -0.50
CA VAL A 138 9.76 -8.41 -0.12
C VAL A 138 9.78 -8.62 1.38
N GLY A 139 8.61 -8.57 2.00
CA GLY A 139 8.43 -8.86 3.43
C GLY A 139 7.48 -10.00 3.67
N GLU A 140 7.75 -10.79 4.71
CA GLU A 140 6.79 -11.72 5.30
C GLU A 140 5.83 -10.93 6.19
N ILE A 141 4.52 -11.10 5.98
CA ILE A 141 3.49 -10.50 6.84
C ILE A 141 3.47 -11.28 8.16
N VAL A 142 3.90 -10.62 9.24
CA VAL A 142 3.99 -11.21 10.59
C VAL A 142 2.84 -10.81 11.51
N ALA A 143 2.09 -9.77 11.16
CA ALA A 143 0.85 -9.37 11.80
C ALA A 143 -0.03 -8.58 10.83
N THR A 144 -1.35 -8.64 11.06
CA THR A 144 -2.36 -7.89 10.31
C THR A 144 -3.26 -7.17 11.30
N HIS A 145 -3.47 -5.88 11.06
CA HIS A 145 -4.40 -5.02 11.78
C HIS A 145 -5.58 -4.69 10.87
N ILE A 146 -6.77 -4.75 11.39
CA ILE A 146 -7.99 -4.39 10.64
C ILE A 146 -8.93 -3.56 11.50
N LEU A 147 -9.54 -2.56 10.90
CA LEU A 147 -10.71 -1.92 11.44
C LEU A 147 -11.91 -2.86 11.16
N GLU A 148 -12.39 -3.57 12.17
CA GLU A 148 -13.36 -4.66 12.01
C GLU A 148 -14.62 -4.21 11.26
N GLU A 149 -15.10 -2.99 11.55
CA GLU A 149 -16.26 -2.39 10.88
C GLU A 149 -16.05 -2.01 9.42
N ALA A 150 -14.80 -2.00 8.92
CA ALA A 150 -14.49 -1.75 7.52
C ALA A 150 -14.71 -2.99 6.64
N PHE A 151 -14.96 -4.15 7.23
CA PHE A 151 -15.09 -5.40 6.49
C PHE A 151 -16.45 -6.05 6.72
N THR A 152 -16.98 -6.69 5.68
CA THR A 152 -18.15 -7.54 5.79
C THR A 152 -17.84 -8.81 6.58
N SER A 153 -18.85 -9.55 7.04
CA SER A 153 -18.67 -10.84 7.71
C SER A 153 -17.93 -11.88 6.84
N GLY A 154 -17.86 -11.68 5.53
CA GLY A 154 -17.08 -12.49 4.59
C GLY A 154 -15.63 -12.02 4.40
N GLY A 155 -15.15 -11.04 5.16
CA GLY A 155 -13.78 -10.52 5.09
C GLY A 155 -13.50 -9.65 3.85
N VAL A 156 -14.53 -9.14 3.18
CA VAL A 156 -14.42 -8.23 2.03
C VAL A 156 -14.61 -6.80 2.49
N LEU A 157 -13.79 -5.86 2.01
CA LEU A 157 -13.94 -4.43 2.32
C LEU A 157 -15.36 -3.96 1.97
N ASP A 158 -16.05 -3.36 2.93
CA ASP A 158 -17.37 -2.78 2.73
C ASP A 158 -17.27 -1.41 2.05
N VAL A 159 -17.21 -1.43 0.73
CA VAL A 159 -17.10 -0.21 -0.09
C VAL A 159 -18.34 0.70 -0.05
N ALA A 160 -19.39 0.33 0.65
CA ALA A 160 -20.51 1.23 0.94
C ALA A 160 -20.21 2.16 2.13
N ARG A 161 -19.27 1.77 2.99
CA ARG A 161 -18.89 2.48 4.22
C ARG A 161 -17.45 3.03 4.16
N PHE A 162 -16.52 2.27 3.60
CA PHE A 162 -15.09 2.60 3.54
C PHE A 162 -14.61 2.59 2.08
N ASN A 163 -14.12 3.71 1.61
CA ASN A 163 -13.65 3.88 0.24
C ASN A 163 -12.12 3.83 0.20
N PRO A 164 -11.50 2.87 -0.52
CA PRO A 164 -10.05 2.83 -0.66
C PRO A 164 -9.55 4.00 -1.51
N THR A 165 -8.33 4.46 -1.26
CA THR A 165 -7.69 5.48 -2.08
C THR A 165 -7.02 4.84 -3.29
N LEU A 166 -7.37 5.31 -4.49
CA LEU A 166 -6.79 4.89 -5.76
C LEU A 166 -6.04 6.07 -6.40
N TYR A 167 -4.91 5.79 -7.05
CA TYR A 167 -4.08 6.78 -7.73
C TYR A 167 -4.14 6.62 -9.25
N LEU A 168 -4.35 7.71 -9.97
CA LEU A 168 -4.41 7.75 -11.44
C LEU A 168 -3.10 8.17 -12.11
N GLY A 169 -2.14 8.65 -11.32
CA GLY A 169 -0.97 9.38 -11.85
C GLY A 169 -1.21 10.88 -11.91
N GLY A 170 -0.13 11.69 -12.07
CA GLY A 170 -0.23 13.14 -12.20
C GLY A 170 -0.92 13.83 -11.01
N GLU A 171 -0.74 13.29 -9.80
CA GLU A 171 -1.33 13.82 -8.55
C GLU A 171 -2.86 13.70 -8.44
N PHE A 172 -3.51 12.90 -9.33
CA PHE A 172 -4.93 12.63 -9.25
C PHE A 172 -5.23 11.38 -8.44
N TYR A 173 -6.15 11.51 -7.49
CA TYR A 173 -6.66 10.43 -6.65
C TYR A 173 -8.16 10.28 -6.89
N LEU A 174 -8.64 9.05 -6.74
CA LEU A 174 -10.08 8.73 -6.82
C LEU A 174 -10.41 7.60 -5.84
N SER A 175 -11.67 7.31 -5.72
CA SER A 175 -12.18 6.20 -4.93
C SER A 175 -13.23 5.40 -5.68
N THR A 176 -13.78 4.38 -5.02
CA THR A 176 -14.90 3.58 -5.51
C THR A 176 -16.20 4.40 -5.48
N LEU A 177 -17.10 4.14 -6.44
CA LEU A 177 -18.43 4.72 -6.44
C LEU A 177 -19.44 3.74 -5.82
N LYS A 178 -20.29 4.27 -4.95
CA LYS A 178 -21.40 3.50 -4.38
C LYS A 178 -22.27 2.89 -5.49
N GLY A 179 -22.65 1.62 -5.35
CA GLY A 179 -23.49 0.93 -6.34
C GLY A 179 -22.74 0.35 -7.55
N THR A 180 -21.39 0.46 -7.61
CA THR A 180 -20.59 -0.15 -8.68
C THR A 180 -20.15 -1.59 -8.38
N LEU A 181 -20.40 -2.09 -7.15
CA LEU A 181 -20.06 -3.45 -6.75
C LEU A 181 -20.80 -4.46 -7.64
N ARG A 182 -20.08 -5.44 -8.15
CA ARG A 182 -20.62 -6.57 -8.91
C ARG A 182 -20.13 -7.87 -8.29
N ARG A 183 -21.04 -8.79 -8.04
CA ARG A 183 -20.73 -10.16 -7.66
C ARG A 183 -21.22 -11.08 -8.79
N PRO A 184 -20.31 -11.52 -9.68
CA PRO A 184 -20.66 -12.48 -10.73
C PRO A 184 -21.22 -13.78 -10.14
N ASP A 185 -22.18 -14.41 -10.82
CA ASP A 185 -22.70 -15.72 -10.42
C ASP A 185 -21.67 -16.80 -10.80
N PHE A 186 -21.09 -17.46 -9.81
CA PHE A 186 -20.10 -18.53 -10.02
C PHE A 186 -20.67 -19.76 -10.71
N GLN A 187 -21.96 -19.97 -10.72
CA GLN A 187 -22.58 -21.08 -11.46
C GLN A 187 -22.36 -20.94 -12.97
N VAL A 188 -22.21 -19.70 -13.48
CA VAL A 188 -21.94 -19.41 -14.89
C VAL A 188 -20.50 -19.71 -15.29
N TYR A 189 -19.55 -19.72 -14.33
CA TYR A 189 -18.10 -19.84 -14.59
C TYR A 189 -17.49 -21.21 -14.23
N GLY A 190 -18.35 -22.22 -13.96
CA GLY A 190 -17.88 -23.52 -13.47
C GLY A 190 -17.55 -23.49 -11.99
N GLY A 191 -17.94 -24.52 -11.27
CA GLY A 191 -17.69 -24.64 -9.84
C GLY A 191 -16.19 -24.51 -9.53
N ARG A 192 -15.87 -23.97 -8.36
CA ARG A 192 -14.52 -24.07 -7.81
C ARG A 192 -14.19 -25.55 -7.71
N GLY A 193 -13.26 -26.04 -8.53
CA GLY A 193 -12.58 -27.28 -8.26
C GLY A 193 -12.00 -27.15 -6.85
N GLY A 194 -12.46 -27.98 -5.92
CA GLY A 194 -11.89 -28.01 -4.58
C GLY A 194 -10.45 -28.48 -4.70
N ASP A 195 -9.51 -27.68 -4.23
CA ASP A 195 -8.17 -28.05 -3.82
C ASP A 195 -8.08 -27.97 -2.30
#